data_b794490269e8946ab580acd6f66230a6
#
_entry.id   b794490269e8946ab580acd6f66230a6
#
_cell.length_a   1.000
_cell.length_b   1.000
_cell.length_c   1.000
_cell.angle_alpha   90.00
_cell.angle_beta   90.00
_cell.angle_gamma   90.00
#
_symmetry.space_group_name_H-M   'P 1'
#
loop_
_entity.id
_entity.type
_entity.pdbx_description
1 polymer ?
#
loop_
_entity_poly.entity_id
_entity_poly.type
_entity_poly.pdbx_seq_one_letter_code
_entity_poly.pdbx_strand_id
1 'polypeptide(L)'
;GTSSVRRAAFAKSYRPDLIIKMLRGNVGTRIEKLNNGEFDGIILAKAGLDRLNINLGHIIPKEIMPPASTQGVIAIQSTNFKKTNLEIDINNLLSNINDEKTNYETLAERSFLRFLDGSCRSPISSSAYITETNNLILYGAIAKSDGTLVIKSSITGLKEDAVSLGQELGKEIISKGGNKILHQ
;
A
#
# COMPACT_ATOMS: atom_id res chain seq x y z
N GLY A 1 -0.35 18.16 -5.19
CA GLY A 1 0.08 17.35 -6.35
C GLY A 1 0.21 15.88 -6.03
N THR A 2 -0.52 15.01 -6.73
CA THR A 2 -0.33 13.56 -6.73
C THR A 2 -0.96 12.93 -7.98
N SER A 3 -0.38 11.82 -8.49
CA SER A 3 -0.99 10.99 -9.53
C SER A 3 -1.58 9.68 -8.97
N SER A 4 -1.53 9.50 -7.66
CA SER A 4 -2.10 8.33 -6.99
C SER A 4 -3.56 8.60 -6.62
N VAL A 5 -4.48 7.82 -7.19
CA VAL A 5 -5.92 7.87 -6.89
C VAL A 5 -6.15 7.67 -5.39
N ARG A 6 -5.44 6.71 -4.79
CA ARG A 6 -5.49 6.45 -3.36
C ARG A 6 -5.11 7.67 -2.53
N ARG A 7 -3.94 8.28 -2.80
CA ARG A 7 -3.49 9.48 -2.06
C ARG A 7 -4.45 10.64 -2.24
N ALA A 8 -4.98 10.83 -3.45
CA ALA A 8 -5.98 11.86 -3.72
C ALA A 8 -7.25 11.66 -2.88
N ALA A 9 -7.79 10.44 -2.85
CA ALA A 9 -8.98 10.10 -2.10
C ALA A 9 -8.82 10.32 -0.58
N PHE A 10 -7.74 9.81 0.01
CA PHE A 10 -7.48 10.00 1.45
C PHE A 10 -7.13 11.45 1.81
N ALA A 11 -6.44 12.19 0.94
CA ALA A 11 -6.20 13.61 1.17
C ALA A 11 -7.51 14.42 1.18
N LYS A 12 -8.40 14.18 0.21
CA LYS A 12 -9.72 14.81 0.15
C LYS A 12 -10.63 14.41 1.30
N SER A 13 -10.57 13.18 1.77
CA SER A 13 -11.37 12.75 2.93
C SER A 13 -10.97 13.49 4.22
N TYR A 14 -9.70 13.84 4.35
CA TYR A 14 -9.20 14.61 5.48
C TYR A 14 -9.39 16.13 5.32
N ARG A 15 -9.19 16.63 4.09
CA ARG A 15 -9.30 18.04 3.71
C ARG A 15 -10.09 18.16 2.40
N PRO A 16 -11.43 18.24 2.46
CA PRO A 16 -12.30 18.29 1.28
C PRO A 16 -12.09 19.52 0.38
N ASP A 17 -11.53 20.59 0.94
CA ASP A 17 -11.21 21.84 0.23
C ASP A 17 -9.99 21.71 -0.71
N LEU A 18 -9.22 20.62 -0.62
CA LEU A 18 -8.04 20.44 -1.45
C LEU A 18 -8.38 20.25 -2.94
N ILE A 19 -7.71 21.03 -3.78
CA ILE A 19 -7.72 20.86 -5.23
C ILE A 19 -6.59 19.91 -5.62
N ILE A 20 -6.91 18.68 -5.98
CA ILE A 20 -5.92 17.68 -6.37
C ILE A 20 -5.58 17.83 -7.85
N LYS A 21 -4.30 18.07 -8.14
CA LYS A 21 -3.77 18.12 -9.50
C LYS A 21 -2.81 16.94 -9.76
N MET A 22 -2.81 16.45 -11.00
CA MET A 22 -1.92 15.36 -11.41
C MET A 22 -0.46 15.80 -11.40
N LEU A 23 0.38 15.04 -10.69
CA LEU A 23 1.82 15.27 -10.59
C LEU A 23 2.59 14.04 -11.10
N ARG A 24 3.31 14.19 -12.21
CA ARG A 24 4.16 13.16 -12.81
C ARG A 24 5.64 13.59 -12.80
N GLY A 25 6.51 12.61 -12.98
CA GLY A 25 7.96 12.77 -12.99
C GLY A 25 8.63 11.93 -11.89
N ASN A 26 9.95 11.93 -11.88
CA ASN A 26 10.75 11.39 -10.78
C ASN A 26 10.70 12.31 -9.54
N VAL A 27 11.36 11.94 -8.45
CA VAL A 27 11.33 12.71 -7.20
C VAL A 27 11.88 14.12 -7.41
N GLY A 28 13.03 14.26 -8.11
CA GLY A 28 13.64 15.56 -8.40
C GLY A 28 12.69 16.49 -9.17
N THR A 29 12.16 16.01 -10.30
CA THR A 29 11.21 16.78 -11.13
C THR A 29 9.97 17.22 -10.34
N ARG A 30 9.47 16.40 -9.42
CA ARG A 30 8.31 16.76 -8.60
C ARG A 30 8.64 17.84 -7.58
N ILE A 31 9.85 17.81 -7.01
CA ILE A 31 10.33 18.85 -6.10
C ILE A 31 10.56 20.16 -6.86
N GLU A 32 11.13 20.11 -8.06
CA GLU A 32 11.29 21.29 -8.92
C GLU A 32 9.95 21.98 -9.20
N LYS A 33 8.92 21.21 -9.54
CA LYS A 33 7.57 21.74 -9.76
C LYS A 33 6.96 22.39 -8.52
N LEU A 34 7.22 21.83 -7.33
CA LEU A 34 6.84 22.49 -6.08
C LEU A 34 7.57 23.82 -5.88
N ASN A 35 8.91 23.82 -6.07
CA ASN A 35 9.73 25.00 -5.91
C ASN A 35 9.39 26.12 -6.91
N ASN A 36 8.96 25.73 -8.12
CA ASN A 36 8.49 26.65 -9.15
C ASN A 36 7.07 27.20 -8.91
N GLY A 37 6.41 26.80 -7.82
CA GLY A 37 5.06 27.27 -7.48
C GLY A 37 3.93 26.67 -8.32
N GLU A 38 4.18 25.57 -9.07
CA GLU A 38 3.12 24.88 -9.81
C GLU A 38 2.11 24.19 -8.85
N PHE A 39 2.53 23.91 -7.61
CA PHE A 39 1.75 23.27 -6.56
C PHE A 39 2.04 23.92 -5.21
N ASP A 40 1.01 24.08 -4.37
CA ASP A 40 1.15 24.50 -2.98
C ASP A 40 1.71 23.39 -2.08
N GLY A 41 1.55 22.14 -2.50
CA GLY A 41 2.06 20.96 -1.81
C GLY A 41 2.04 19.71 -2.70
N ILE A 42 2.94 18.77 -2.41
CA ILE A 42 3.03 17.49 -3.13
C ILE A 42 3.14 16.33 -2.16
N ILE A 43 2.65 15.15 -2.56
CA ILE A 43 2.70 13.93 -1.72
C ILE A 43 3.70 12.95 -2.33
N LEU A 44 4.77 12.68 -1.60
CA LEU A 44 5.84 11.75 -2.00
C LEU A 44 5.93 10.57 -1.02
N ALA A 45 6.60 9.50 -1.45
CA ALA A 45 6.98 8.43 -0.55
C ALA A 45 8.27 8.80 0.20
N LYS A 46 8.24 8.77 1.53
CA LYS A 46 9.41 9.11 2.37
C LYS A 46 10.64 8.28 1.99
N ALA A 47 10.49 6.97 1.77
CA ALA A 47 11.59 6.11 1.36
C ALA A 47 12.31 6.58 0.08
N GLY A 48 11.60 7.24 -0.85
CA GLY A 48 12.23 7.83 -2.03
C GLY A 48 13.06 9.07 -1.72
N LEU A 49 12.64 9.88 -0.77
CA LEU A 49 13.39 11.03 -0.27
C LEU A 49 14.63 10.58 0.51
N ASP A 50 14.47 9.59 1.41
CA ASP A 50 15.56 9.06 2.23
C ASP A 50 16.69 8.48 1.37
N ARG A 51 16.34 7.71 0.32
CA ARG A 51 17.34 7.15 -0.63
C ARG A 51 18.12 8.20 -1.41
N LEU A 52 17.55 9.39 -1.56
CA LEU A 52 18.19 10.52 -2.22
C LEU A 52 18.85 11.48 -1.22
N ASN A 53 18.86 11.16 0.08
CA ASN A 53 19.32 12.02 1.16
C ASN A 53 18.63 13.39 1.18
N ILE A 54 17.34 13.42 0.81
CA ILE A 54 16.54 14.65 0.78
C ILE A 54 15.70 14.72 2.06
N ASN A 55 15.99 15.68 2.92
CA ASN A 55 15.26 15.93 4.16
C ASN A 55 14.26 17.08 3.97
N LEU A 56 13.11 16.77 3.39
CA LEU A 56 12.05 17.74 3.10
C LEU A 56 10.67 17.22 3.54
N GLY A 57 9.79 18.16 3.92
CA GLY A 57 8.39 17.93 4.15
C GLY A 57 8.06 17.36 5.54
N HIS A 58 6.80 17.00 5.71
CA HIS A 58 6.24 16.44 6.95
C HIS A 58 5.70 15.04 6.69
N ILE A 59 5.86 14.15 7.67
CA ILE A 59 5.30 12.80 7.59
C ILE A 59 3.80 12.89 7.81
N ILE A 60 3.03 12.36 6.87
CA ILE A 60 1.58 12.19 7.03
C ILE A 60 1.36 10.90 7.84
N PRO A 61 0.65 10.95 8.99
CA PRO A 61 0.34 9.75 9.78
C PRO A 61 -0.40 8.69 8.96
N LYS A 62 -0.12 7.41 9.25
CA LYS A 62 -0.77 6.27 8.55
C LYS A 62 -2.28 6.22 8.77
N GLU A 63 -2.76 6.76 9.88
CA GLU A 63 -4.18 6.88 10.22
C GLU A 63 -4.92 7.83 9.28
N ILE A 64 -4.22 8.87 8.78
CA ILE A 64 -4.75 9.84 7.82
C ILE A 64 -4.59 9.30 6.39
N MET A 65 -3.39 8.83 6.06
CA MET A 65 -3.08 8.33 4.72
C MET A 65 -2.42 6.95 4.79
N PRO A 66 -3.20 5.88 4.92
CA PRO A 66 -2.65 4.54 4.98
C PRO A 66 -1.91 4.17 3.68
N PRO A 67 -0.85 3.34 3.77
CA PRO A 67 -0.02 2.99 2.62
C PRO A 67 -0.79 2.14 1.58
N ALA A 68 -0.22 2.00 0.40
CA ALA A 68 -0.65 0.95 -0.53
C ALA A 68 -0.26 -0.41 0.02
N SER A 69 -1.01 -1.44 -0.34
CA SER A 69 -0.63 -2.84 -0.04
C SER A 69 0.80 -3.10 -0.52
N THR A 70 1.59 -3.72 0.31
CA THR A 70 3.01 -4.06 0.09
C THR A 70 3.94 -2.87 -0.18
N GLN A 71 3.53 -1.67 0.20
CA GLN A 71 4.38 -0.49 -0.01
C GLN A 71 5.64 -0.57 0.87
N GLY A 72 6.81 -0.52 0.24
CA GLY A 72 8.12 -0.62 0.89
C GLY A 72 8.72 -2.03 0.85
N VAL A 73 7.98 -3.03 0.41
CA VAL A 73 8.49 -4.39 0.22
C VAL A 73 9.32 -4.46 -1.06
N ILE A 74 10.51 -5.04 -0.97
CA ILE A 74 11.36 -5.35 -2.13
C ILE A 74 11.05 -6.77 -2.55
N ALA A 75 10.62 -6.94 -3.81
CA ALA A 75 10.37 -8.26 -4.40
C ALA A 75 11.46 -8.60 -5.43
N ILE A 76 11.96 -9.82 -5.36
CA ILE A 76 12.88 -10.36 -6.37
C ILE A 76 12.11 -11.33 -7.24
N GLN A 77 12.11 -11.09 -8.53
CA GLN A 77 11.50 -11.99 -9.53
C GLN A 77 12.57 -12.73 -10.28
N SER A 78 12.46 -14.05 -10.33
CA SER A 78 13.30 -14.91 -11.18
C SER A 78 12.47 -15.60 -12.27
N THR A 79 13.12 -16.04 -13.32
CA THR A 79 12.50 -16.92 -14.32
C THR A 79 12.31 -18.32 -13.73
N ASN A 80 11.23 -18.99 -14.12
CA ASN A 80 10.96 -20.36 -13.71
C ASN A 80 11.71 -21.34 -14.63
N PHE A 81 12.94 -21.69 -14.26
CA PHE A 81 13.79 -22.62 -15.02
C PHE A 81 13.46 -24.09 -14.68
N LYS A 82 12.31 -24.60 -15.08
CA LYS A 82 11.89 -25.99 -14.82
C LYS A 82 12.78 -27.08 -15.42
N LYS A 83 13.94 -26.76 -16.04
CA LYS A 83 14.70 -27.72 -16.86
C LYS A 83 16.21 -27.78 -16.64
N THR A 84 16.77 -27.13 -15.64
CA THR A 84 18.22 -27.14 -15.41
C THR A 84 18.58 -27.26 -13.93
N ASN A 85 19.73 -27.86 -13.59
CA ASN A 85 20.27 -27.93 -12.23
C ASN A 85 20.47 -26.53 -11.58
N LEU A 86 20.50 -25.47 -12.38
CA LEU A 86 20.54 -24.07 -11.97
C LEU A 86 19.26 -23.62 -11.20
N GLU A 87 18.11 -24.26 -11.46
CA GLU A 87 16.85 -23.91 -10.78
C GLU A 87 16.90 -24.15 -9.27
N ILE A 88 17.52 -25.25 -8.85
CA ILE A 88 17.64 -25.61 -7.44
C ILE A 88 18.51 -24.58 -6.71
N ASP A 89 19.61 -24.16 -7.34
CA ASP A 89 20.54 -23.21 -6.75
C ASP A 89 19.93 -21.81 -6.59
N ILE A 90 19.18 -21.34 -7.62
CA ILE A 90 18.51 -20.03 -7.55
C ILE A 90 17.42 -20.04 -6.49
N ASN A 91 16.60 -21.07 -6.41
CA ASN A 91 15.54 -21.16 -5.40
C ASN A 91 16.12 -21.22 -3.98
N ASN A 92 17.21 -21.95 -3.77
CA ASN A 92 17.90 -21.99 -2.48
C ASN A 92 18.49 -20.61 -2.11
N LEU A 93 19.10 -19.92 -3.07
CA LEU A 93 19.61 -18.57 -2.84
C LEU A 93 18.48 -17.59 -2.49
N LEU A 94 17.36 -17.63 -3.20
CA LEU A 94 16.21 -16.78 -2.94
C LEU A 94 15.54 -17.09 -1.60
N SER A 95 15.47 -18.37 -1.21
CA SER A 95 14.91 -18.75 0.10
C SER A 95 15.75 -18.21 1.27
N ASN A 96 17.09 -18.15 1.12
CA ASN A 96 17.99 -17.65 2.16
C ASN A 96 17.90 -16.14 2.41
N ILE A 97 17.41 -15.38 1.43
CA ILE A 97 17.22 -13.93 1.55
C ILE A 97 15.75 -13.54 1.77
N ASN A 98 14.85 -14.51 1.82
CA ASN A 98 13.44 -14.26 2.09
C ASN A 98 13.24 -13.95 3.57
N ASP A 99 12.66 -12.80 3.88
CA ASP A 99 12.24 -12.44 5.22
C ASP A 99 10.86 -13.00 5.53
N GLU A 100 10.82 -13.97 6.44
CA GLU A 100 9.58 -14.70 6.79
C GLU A 100 8.48 -13.76 7.31
N LYS A 101 8.86 -12.80 8.15
CA LYS A 101 7.92 -11.83 8.72
C LYS A 101 7.27 -11.00 7.61
N THR A 102 8.07 -10.40 6.75
CA THR A 102 7.60 -9.62 5.61
C THR A 102 6.76 -10.46 4.65
N ASN A 103 7.08 -11.76 4.51
CA ASN A 103 6.29 -12.66 3.67
C ASN A 103 4.86 -12.82 4.18
N TYR A 104 4.66 -13.12 5.46
CA TYR A 104 3.31 -13.22 6.04
C TYR A 104 2.53 -11.90 5.98
N GLU A 105 3.19 -10.77 6.30
CA GLU A 105 2.59 -9.44 6.20
C GLU A 105 2.12 -9.17 4.75
N THR A 106 2.98 -9.47 3.78
CA THR A 106 2.67 -9.33 2.34
C THR A 106 1.54 -10.24 1.89
N LEU A 107 1.51 -11.50 2.35
CA LEU A 107 0.42 -12.44 2.03
C LEU A 107 -0.93 -11.92 2.50
N ALA A 108 -1.02 -11.41 3.72
CA ALA A 108 -2.26 -10.85 4.27
C ALA A 108 -2.73 -9.63 3.47
N GLU A 109 -1.83 -8.67 3.23
CA GLU A 109 -2.15 -7.45 2.48
C GLU A 109 -2.58 -7.75 1.04
N ARG A 110 -1.89 -8.65 0.35
CA ARG A 110 -2.24 -9.05 -1.01
C ARG A 110 -3.52 -9.86 -1.08
N SER A 111 -3.80 -10.70 -0.07
CA SER A 111 -5.04 -11.43 0.02
C SER A 111 -6.23 -10.49 0.16
N PHE A 112 -6.12 -9.48 1.03
CA PHE A 112 -7.12 -8.43 1.17
C PHE A 112 -7.35 -7.67 -0.15
N LEU A 113 -6.26 -7.22 -0.81
CA LEU A 113 -6.35 -6.48 -2.07
C LEU A 113 -7.00 -7.32 -3.18
N ARG A 114 -6.64 -8.61 -3.28
CA ARG A 114 -7.22 -9.54 -4.27
C ARG A 114 -8.70 -9.78 -4.01
N PHE A 115 -9.09 -9.95 -2.74
CA PHE A 115 -10.48 -10.17 -2.38
C PHE A 115 -11.39 -9.01 -2.82
N LEU A 116 -10.88 -7.77 -2.73
CA LEU A 116 -11.59 -6.57 -3.16
C LEU A 116 -11.46 -6.28 -4.66
N ASP A 117 -10.84 -7.16 -5.44
CA ASP A 117 -10.51 -6.96 -6.87
C ASP A 117 -9.77 -5.63 -7.11
N GLY A 118 -8.90 -5.30 -6.16
CA GLY A 118 -8.20 -4.02 -6.15
C GLY A 118 -7.01 -3.97 -7.10
N SER A 119 -6.78 -2.80 -7.63
CA SER A 119 -5.64 -2.49 -8.49
C SER A 119 -4.95 -1.20 -8.03
N CYS A 120 -3.87 -0.80 -8.69
CA CYS A 120 -3.21 0.48 -8.44
C CYS A 120 -4.09 1.70 -8.80
N ARG A 121 -5.24 1.49 -9.45
CA ARG A 121 -6.24 2.51 -9.76
C ARG A 121 -7.35 2.59 -8.71
N SER A 122 -7.40 1.64 -7.79
CA SER A 122 -8.42 1.62 -6.72
C SER A 122 -7.87 2.33 -5.48
N PRO A 123 -8.67 3.17 -4.80
CA PRO A 123 -8.27 3.83 -3.57
C PRO A 123 -8.36 2.87 -2.36
N ILE A 124 -7.62 1.76 -2.46
CA ILE A 124 -7.50 0.71 -1.44
C ILE A 124 -6.14 0.83 -0.77
N SER A 125 -6.12 0.61 0.53
CA SER A 125 -4.94 0.61 1.38
C SER A 125 -4.95 -0.62 2.27
N SER A 126 -3.79 -1.17 2.55
CA SER A 126 -3.61 -2.13 3.63
C SER A 126 -2.21 -2.01 4.25
N SER A 127 -2.10 -2.42 5.49
CA SER A 127 -0.84 -2.50 6.20
C SER A 127 -0.93 -3.61 7.22
N ALA A 128 -0.03 -4.57 7.15
CA ALA A 128 0.09 -5.64 8.12
C ALA A 128 1.37 -5.50 8.94
N TYR A 129 1.36 -6.02 10.16
CA TYR A 129 2.56 -6.22 10.96
C TYR A 129 2.37 -7.38 11.93
N ILE A 130 3.46 -8.08 12.20
CA ILE A 130 3.51 -9.16 13.17
C ILE A 130 4.00 -8.60 14.50
N THR A 131 3.25 -8.88 15.58
CA THR A 131 3.56 -8.48 16.95
C THR A 131 4.66 -9.35 17.54
N GLU A 132 5.19 -8.95 18.70
CA GLU A 132 6.14 -9.76 19.47
C GLU A 132 5.56 -11.12 19.92
N THR A 133 4.23 -11.22 20.01
CA THR A 133 3.52 -12.45 20.34
C THR A 133 3.17 -13.31 19.11
N ASN A 134 3.80 -13.06 17.95
CA ASN A 134 3.57 -13.75 16.69
C ASN A 134 2.14 -13.64 16.12
N ASN A 135 1.33 -12.71 16.62
CA ASN A 135 0.05 -12.40 16.00
C ASN A 135 0.24 -11.43 14.84
N LEU A 136 -0.49 -11.65 13.76
CA LEU A 136 -0.57 -10.73 12.63
C LEU A 136 -1.74 -9.77 12.84
N ILE A 137 -1.48 -8.47 12.72
CA ILE A 137 -2.50 -7.43 12.70
C ILE A 137 -2.55 -6.87 11.29
N LEU A 138 -3.71 -6.93 10.65
CA LEU A 138 -3.94 -6.40 9.32
C LEU A 138 -4.94 -5.24 9.39
N TYR A 139 -4.54 -4.08 8.91
CA TYR A 139 -5.39 -2.91 8.69
C TYR A 139 -5.78 -2.83 7.23
N GLY A 140 -7.04 -2.54 6.96
CA GLY A 140 -7.57 -2.31 5.63
C GLY A 140 -8.38 -1.03 5.56
N ALA A 141 -8.28 -0.31 4.47
CA ALA A 141 -9.08 0.87 4.20
C ALA A 141 -9.40 0.99 2.71
N ILE A 142 -10.63 1.43 2.43
CA ILE A 142 -11.05 1.83 1.09
C ILE A 142 -11.65 3.21 1.13
N ALA A 143 -11.51 3.98 0.06
CA ALA A 143 -12.08 5.30 -0.04
C ALA A 143 -12.80 5.47 -1.38
N LYS A 144 -13.86 6.27 -1.41
CA LYS A 144 -14.44 6.76 -2.65
C LYS A 144 -13.46 7.74 -3.30
N SER A 145 -13.35 7.75 -4.63
CA SER A 145 -12.35 8.55 -5.36
C SER A 145 -12.44 10.05 -5.07
N ASP A 146 -13.64 10.54 -4.74
CA ASP A 146 -13.90 11.93 -4.36
C ASP A 146 -13.57 12.22 -2.87
N GLY A 147 -13.25 11.20 -2.07
CA GLY A 147 -12.95 11.32 -0.64
C GLY A 147 -14.16 11.44 0.29
N THR A 148 -15.40 11.40 -0.25
CA THR A 148 -16.64 11.60 0.55
C THR A 148 -16.99 10.44 1.47
N LEU A 149 -16.45 9.26 1.22
CA LEU A 149 -16.67 8.06 2.03
C LEU A 149 -15.36 7.29 2.19
N VAL A 150 -15.04 6.94 3.42
CA VAL A 150 -13.90 6.07 3.77
C VAL A 150 -14.40 5.00 4.73
N ILE A 151 -14.09 3.74 4.43
CA ILE A 151 -14.35 2.60 5.29
C ILE A 151 -13.01 2.03 5.73
N LYS A 152 -12.83 1.86 7.04
CA LYS A 152 -11.62 1.29 7.65
C LYS A 152 -12.00 0.13 8.54
N SER A 153 -11.16 -0.88 8.59
CA SER A 153 -11.27 -1.98 9.57
C SER A 153 -9.91 -2.61 9.83
N SER A 154 -9.85 -3.46 10.84
CA SER A 154 -8.66 -4.23 11.17
C SER A 154 -9.06 -5.60 11.72
N ILE A 155 -8.19 -6.59 11.52
CA ILE A 155 -8.34 -7.94 12.04
C ILE A 155 -7.03 -8.41 12.63
N THR A 156 -7.11 -9.26 13.65
CA THR A 156 -5.95 -9.86 14.31
C THR A 156 -6.11 -11.37 14.36
N GLY A 157 -5.05 -12.11 14.08
CA GLY A 157 -5.03 -13.55 14.15
C GLY A 157 -3.62 -14.12 14.09
N LEU A 158 -3.49 -15.43 13.91
CA LEU A 158 -2.19 -16.07 13.77
C LEU A 158 -1.55 -15.68 12.42
N LYS A 159 -0.23 -15.53 12.39
CA LYS A 159 0.48 -15.18 11.15
C LYS A 159 0.30 -16.24 10.05
N GLU A 160 0.15 -17.50 10.45
CA GLU A 160 -0.08 -18.64 9.55
C GLU A 160 -1.40 -18.51 8.79
N ASP A 161 -2.37 -17.77 9.35
CA ASP A 161 -3.69 -17.50 8.78
C ASP A 161 -3.71 -16.23 7.89
N ALA A 162 -2.55 -15.71 7.50
CA ALA A 162 -2.39 -14.43 6.79
C ALA A 162 -3.35 -14.30 5.57
N VAL A 163 -3.52 -15.37 4.79
CA VAL A 163 -4.38 -15.35 3.60
C VAL A 163 -5.86 -15.29 3.99
N SER A 164 -6.31 -16.08 4.96
CA SER A 164 -7.70 -16.07 5.44
C SER A 164 -8.04 -14.75 6.12
N LEU A 165 -7.15 -14.21 6.94
CA LEU A 165 -7.30 -12.89 7.57
C LEU A 165 -7.51 -11.78 6.52
N GLY A 166 -6.75 -11.82 5.42
CA GLY A 166 -6.95 -10.88 4.31
C GLY A 166 -8.34 -10.97 3.69
N GLN A 167 -8.84 -12.21 3.47
CA GLN A 167 -10.19 -12.43 2.92
C GLN A 167 -11.30 -12.01 3.90
N GLU A 168 -11.14 -12.35 5.19
CA GLU A 168 -12.09 -11.99 6.23
C GLU A 168 -12.20 -10.47 6.40
N LEU A 169 -11.08 -9.77 6.43
CA LEU A 169 -11.09 -8.32 6.46
C LEU A 169 -11.76 -7.74 5.21
N GLY A 170 -11.55 -8.35 4.04
CA GLY A 170 -12.23 -7.96 2.81
C GLY A 170 -13.75 -8.12 2.92
N LYS A 171 -14.24 -9.25 3.45
CA LYS A 171 -15.68 -9.48 3.71
C LYS A 171 -16.25 -8.44 4.67
N GLU A 172 -15.50 -8.10 5.72
CA GLU A 172 -15.92 -7.10 6.70
C GLU A 172 -16.04 -5.70 6.07
N ILE A 173 -15.08 -5.29 5.25
CA ILE A 173 -15.14 -4.04 4.49
C ILE A 173 -16.37 -4.01 3.57
N ILE A 174 -16.66 -5.11 2.87
CA ILE A 174 -17.85 -5.24 2.02
C ILE A 174 -19.14 -5.12 2.83
N SER A 175 -19.23 -5.79 3.97
CA SER A 175 -20.42 -5.74 4.86
C SER A 175 -20.69 -4.33 5.40
N LYS A 176 -19.63 -3.53 5.59
CA LYS A 176 -19.70 -2.11 5.97
C LYS A 176 -20.08 -1.17 4.82
N GLY A 177 -20.43 -1.71 3.65
CA GLY A 177 -20.86 -0.94 2.48
C GLY A 177 -19.77 -0.69 1.44
N GLY A 178 -18.67 -1.46 1.48
CA GLY A 178 -17.54 -1.35 0.55
C GLY A 178 -17.94 -1.49 -0.92
N ASN A 179 -18.96 -2.28 -1.22
CA ASN A 179 -19.48 -2.42 -2.59
C ASN A 179 -19.86 -1.09 -3.25
N LYS A 180 -20.37 -0.13 -2.47
CA LYS A 180 -20.75 1.20 -2.97
C LYS A 180 -19.53 2.06 -3.39
N ILE A 181 -18.33 1.63 -3.00
CA ILE A 181 -17.08 2.31 -3.31
C ILE A 181 -16.36 1.64 -4.49
N LEU A 182 -16.38 0.31 -4.55
CA LEU A 182 -15.57 -0.48 -5.48
C LEU A 182 -16.14 -0.54 -6.90
N HIS A 183 -17.45 -0.39 -7.07
CA HIS A 183 -18.16 -0.53 -8.37
C HIS A 183 -18.61 0.81 -8.97
N GLN A 184 -17.81 1.87 -8.74
CA GLN A 184 -18.07 3.20 -9.33
C GLN A 184 -17.12 3.53 -10.45
#